data_c172b7fef08bc9a8da5c3ac787415255
#
_entry.id   c172b7fef08bc9a8da5c3ac787415255
#
_cell.length_a   1.000
_cell.length_b   1.000
_cell.length_c   1.000
_cell.angle_alpha   90.00
_cell.angle_beta   90.00
_cell.angle_gamma   90.00
#
_symmetry.space_group_name_H-M   'P 1'
#
loop_
_entity.id
_entity.type
_entity.pdbx_description
1 polymer ?
#
loop_
_entity_poly.entity_id
_entity_poly.type
_entity_poly.pdbx_seq_one_letter_code
_entity_poly.pdbx_strand_id
1 'polypeptide(L)'
;MNKLGISEQKMDTIERKIVAVKLENLDETITFNCQKLDLEYLIKLHKYLFNDLYTDDLTDTRHLSAEEIEIINKMLHMVNQICINEPASIMKIIDILHEIWRLQPFLDGNTRTLIGYLIMLKECYYLDIPLDVHNDLRGVITAKKLELNRKLK
;
A
#
# COMPACT_ATOMS: atom_id res chain seq x y z
N MET A 1 7.04 -14.54 13.13
CA MET A 1 8.36 -14.34 13.77
C MET A 1 9.24 -13.54 12.84
N ASN A 2 9.97 -12.57 13.37
CA ASN A 2 10.85 -11.76 12.54
C ASN A 2 12.19 -12.46 12.28
N LYS A 3 12.81 -12.16 11.15
CA LYS A 3 14.07 -12.78 10.73
C LYS A 3 15.28 -12.34 11.58
N LEU A 4 15.16 -11.22 12.31
CA LEU A 4 16.25 -10.67 13.07
C LEU A 4 16.35 -11.24 14.49
N GLY A 5 15.34 -12.00 14.94
CA GLY A 5 15.32 -12.63 16.25
C GLY A 5 15.32 -11.63 17.40
N ILE A 6 14.76 -10.45 17.23
CA ILE A 6 14.73 -9.39 18.23
C ILE A 6 13.35 -9.22 18.83
N SER A 7 13.26 -8.50 19.96
CA SER A 7 11.98 -8.24 20.61
C SER A 7 11.05 -7.40 19.72
N GLU A 8 9.74 -7.52 19.93
CA GLU A 8 8.75 -6.76 19.17
C GLU A 8 8.94 -5.25 19.27
N GLN A 9 9.31 -4.74 20.44
CA GLN A 9 9.55 -3.31 20.63
C GLN A 9 10.73 -2.79 19.81
N LYS A 10 11.83 -3.54 19.79
CA LYS A 10 12.98 -3.21 18.95
C LYS A 10 12.64 -3.38 17.47
N MET A 11 11.81 -4.39 17.15
CA MET A 11 11.40 -4.68 15.80
C MET A 11 10.61 -3.52 15.20
N ASP A 12 9.69 -2.92 15.95
CA ASP A 12 8.89 -1.78 15.46
C ASP A 12 9.78 -0.62 15.03
N THR A 13 10.82 -0.30 15.83
CA THR A 13 11.72 0.79 15.52
C THR A 13 12.54 0.51 14.26
N ILE A 14 13.09 -0.70 14.16
CA ILE A 14 13.91 -1.11 13.02
C ILE A 14 13.07 -1.21 11.76
N GLU A 15 11.86 -1.77 11.85
CA GLU A 15 10.92 -1.90 10.75
C GLU A 15 10.60 -0.54 10.12
N ARG A 16 10.28 0.46 10.96
CA ARG A 16 9.97 1.81 10.47
C ARG A 16 11.13 2.40 9.67
N LYS A 17 12.35 2.23 10.14
CA LYS A 17 13.54 2.75 9.47
C LYS A 17 13.82 2.04 8.16
N ILE A 18 13.76 0.72 8.14
CA ILE A 18 14.04 -0.08 6.94
C ILE A 18 12.98 0.16 5.88
N VAL A 19 11.71 0.14 6.25
CA VAL A 19 10.62 0.37 5.30
C VAL A 19 10.64 1.78 4.74
N ALA A 20 10.97 2.79 5.56
CA ALA A 20 11.10 4.17 5.10
C ALA A 20 12.19 4.29 4.03
N VAL A 21 13.34 3.67 4.23
CA VAL A 21 14.43 3.67 3.24
C VAL A 21 13.99 2.97 1.96
N LYS A 22 13.30 1.84 2.06
CA LYS A 22 12.80 1.10 0.89
C LYS A 22 11.77 1.91 0.11
N LEU A 23 10.89 2.65 0.79
CA LEU A 23 9.92 3.53 0.13
C LEU A 23 10.60 4.68 -0.61
N GLU A 24 11.68 5.24 -0.06
CA GLU A 24 12.44 6.29 -0.71
C GLU A 24 13.16 5.81 -1.98
N ASN A 25 13.51 4.54 -2.05
CA ASN A 25 14.29 3.96 -3.15
C ASN A 25 13.46 3.02 -4.04
N LEU A 26 12.14 3.10 -3.99
CA LEU A 26 11.25 2.22 -4.75
C LEU A 26 11.52 2.27 -6.24
N ASP A 27 11.68 3.46 -6.80
CA ASP A 27 11.90 3.69 -8.22
C ASP A 27 13.23 3.12 -8.72
N GLU A 28 14.23 2.97 -7.82
CA GLU A 28 15.54 2.44 -8.17
C GLU A 28 15.62 0.92 -8.09
N THR A 29 14.82 0.29 -7.24
CA THR A 29 14.99 -1.11 -6.85
C THR A 29 13.88 -2.04 -7.31
N ILE A 30 12.69 -1.52 -7.61
CA ILE A 30 11.58 -2.31 -8.15
C ILE A 30 11.46 -2.03 -9.65
N THR A 31 11.35 -3.11 -10.44
CA THR A 31 11.08 -2.99 -11.87
C THR A 31 9.65 -2.54 -12.08
N PHE A 32 9.49 -1.41 -12.77
CA PHE A 32 8.19 -0.89 -13.14
C PHE A 32 7.50 -1.74 -14.18
N ASN A 33 6.23 -2.06 -13.96
CA ASN A 33 5.34 -2.49 -15.02
C ASN A 33 4.04 -1.69 -14.91
N CYS A 34 4.05 -0.50 -15.48
CA CYS A 34 2.95 0.44 -15.40
C CYS A 34 1.67 -0.06 -16.09
N GLN A 35 1.77 -1.12 -16.91
CA GLN A 35 0.60 -1.71 -17.58
C GLN A 35 -0.12 -2.74 -16.71
N LYS A 36 0.50 -3.18 -15.61
CA LYS A 36 -0.02 -4.29 -14.80
C LYS A 36 0.08 -4.00 -13.30
N LEU A 37 -0.58 -2.93 -12.87
CA LEU A 37 -0.61 -2.51 -11.46
C LEU A 37 -1.82 -3.14 -10.75
N ASP A 38 -1.87 -4.46 -10.70
CA ASP A 38 -2.95 -5.27 -10.12
C ASP A 38 -2.59 -5.80 -8.72
N LEU A 39 -3.38 -6.75 -8.21
CA LEU A 39 -3.13 -7.35 -6.90
C LEU A 39 -1.78 -8.09 -6.84
N GLU A 40 -1.38 -8.77 -7.91
CA GLU A 40 -0.06 -9.41 -7.96
C GLU A 40 1.05 -8.41 -7.74
N TYR A 41 0.92 -7.24 -8.36
CA TYR A 41 1.88 -6.15 -8.17
C TYR A 41 1.88 -5.66 -6.71
N LEU A 42 0.71 -5.52 -6.11
CA LEU A 42 0.59 -5.11 -4.72
C LEU A 42 1.25 -6.12 -3.78
N ILE A 43 1.09 -7.41 -4.05
CA ILE A 43 1.74 -8.49 -3.29
C ILE A 43 3.27 -8.41 -3.44
N LYS A 44 3.75 -8.19 -4.65
CA LYS A 44 5.18 -8.04 -4.92
C LYS A 44 5.77 -6.84 -4.16
N LEU A 45 5.03 -5.74 -4.13
CA LEU A 45 5.42 -4.54 -3.40
C LEU A 45 5.50 -4.80 -1.89
N HIS A 46 4.52 -5.50 -1.33
CA HIS A 46 4.51 -5.88 0.07
C HIS A 46 5.73 -6.76 0.42
N LYS A 47 6.02 -7.74 -0.41
CA LYS A 47 7.20 -8.60 -0.23
C LYS A 47 8.50 -7.79 -0.26
N TYR A 48 8.62 -6.87 -1.19
CA TYR A 48 9.79 -5.99 -1.27
C TYR A 48 9.99 -5.21 0.03
N LEU A 49 8.92 -4.65 0.59
CA LEU A 49 9.02 -3.81 1.80
C LEU A 49 9.37 -4.63 3.05
N PHE A 50 8.90 -5.86 3.16
CA PHE A 50 8.94 -6.62 4.41
C PHE A 50 9.76 -7.92 4.35
N ASN A 51 10.23 -8.32 3.19
CA ASN A 51 10.90 -9.61 3.00
C ASN A 51 12.16 -9.79 3.86
N ASP A 52 12.89 -8.71 4.15
CA ASP A 52 14.10 -8.78 4.98
C ASP A 52 13.79 -8.92 6.46
N LEU A 53 12.55 -8.66 6.87
CA LEU A 53 12.16 -8.54 8.27
C LEU A 53 11.34 -9.73 8.75
N TYR A 54 10.52 -10.31 7.87
CA TYR A 54 9.56 -11.36 8.22
C TYR A 54 9.74 -12.59 7.35
N THR A 55 9.26 -13.72 7.84
CA THR A 55 9.21 -14.97 7.07
C THR A 55 8.15 -14.84 5.96
N ASP A 56 8.23 -15.70 4.94
CA ASP A 56 7.31 -15.68 3.81
C ASP A 56 5.83 -15.75 4.22
N ASP A 57 5.52 -16.47 5.31
CA ASP A 57 4.16 -16.58 5.82
C ASP A 57 3.55 -15.22 6.18
N LEU A 58 4.39 -14.27 6.63
CA LEU A 58 3.93 -12.94 7.02
C LEU A 58 4.03 -11.92 5.89
N THR A 59 4.73 -12.25 4.80
CA THR A 59 4.88 -11.37 3.63
C THR A 59 3.89 -11.70 2.53
N ASP A 60 3.06 -12.71 2.70
CA ASP A 60 2.01 -13.07 1.76
C ASP A 60 0.68 -12.43 2.16
N THR A 61 -0.33 -12.53 1.30
CA THR A 61 -1.68 -12.11 1.65
C THR A 61 -2.24 -13.02 2.73
N ARG A 62 -3.20 -12.48 3.50
CA ARG A 62 -4.09 -13.37 4.24
C ARG A 62 -4.88 -14.22 3.23
N HIS A 63 -5.53 -15.28 3.70
CA HIS A 63 -6.32 -16.12 2.81
C HIS A 63 -7.51 -15.36 2.22
N LEU A 64 -7.30 -14.80 1.02
CA LEU A 64 -8.34 -14.07 0.29
C LEU A 64 -9.21 -15.07 -0.49
N SER A 65 -10.53 -14.86 -0.45
CA SER A 65 -11.45 -15.60 -1.31
C SER A 65 -11.30 -15.16 -2.76
N ALA A 66 -11.76 -15.98 -3.72
CA ALA A 66 -11.78 -15.61 -5.12
C ALA A 66 -12.58 -14.33 -5.35
N GLU A 67 -13.67 -14.14 -4.61
CA GLU A 67 -14.50 -12.93 -4.68
C GLU A 67 -13.74 -11.69 -4.20
N GLU A 68 -13.02 -11.80 -3.08
CA GLU A 68 -12.22 -10.70 -2.56
C GLU A 68 -11.10 -10.30 -3.52
N ILE A 69 -10.43 -11.28 -4.13
CA ILE A 69 -9.40 -11.04 -5.14
C ILE A 69 -9.98 -10.26 -6.32
N GLU A 70 -11.16 -10.66 -6.79
CA GLU A 70 -11.83 -9.98 -7.91
C GLU A 70 -12.19 -8.55 -7.54
N ILE A 71 -12.73 -8.31 -6.34
CA ILE A 71 -13.09 -6.97 -5.87
C ILE A 71 -11.86 -6.07 -5.81
N ILE A 72 -10.76 -6.56 -5.24
CA ILE A 72 -9.52 -5.78 -5.14
C ILE A 72 -8.98 -5.44 -6.52
N ASN A 73 -8.96 -6.40 -7.44
CA ASN A 73 -8.49 -6.16 -8.81
C ASN A 73 -9.37 -5.15 -9.53
N LYS A 74 -10.68 -5.18 -9.35
CA LYS A 74 -11.58 -4.16 -9.92
C LYS A 74 -11.29 -2.77 -9.36
N MET A 75 -11.05 -2.66 -8.05
CA MET A 75 -10.72 -1.39 -7.42
C MET A 75 -9.39 -0.84 -7.93
N LEU A 76 -8.37 -1.69 -8.06
CA LEU A 76 -7.07 -1.29 -8.61
C LEU A 76 -7.20 -0.86 -10.07
N HIS A 77 -8.04 -1.56 -10.85
CA HIS A 77 -8.33 -1.16 -12.24
C HIS A 77 -8.98 0.23 -12.28
N MET A 78 -9.95 0.49 -11.41
CA MET A 78 -10.59 1.81 -11.30
C MET A 78 -9.58 2.91 -10.98
N VAL A 79 -8.66 2.66 -10.04
CA VAL A 79 -7.60 3.60 -9.70
C VAL A 79 -6.76 3.93 -10.93
N ASN A 80 -6.35 2.92 -11.69
CA ASN A 80 -5.56 3.12 -12.91
C ASN A 80 -6.33 3.90 -13.97
N GLN A 81 -7.64 3.65 -14.13
CA GLN A 81 -8.48 4.41 -15.06
C GLN A 81 -8.61 5.88 -14.65
N ILE A 82 -8.71 6.16 -13.36
CA ILE A 82 -8.72 7.54 -12.85
C ILE A 82 -7.39 8.23 -13.16
N CYS A 83 -6.27 7.55 -12.97
CA CYS A 83 -4.96 8.11 -13.30
C CYS A 83 -4.84 8.48 -14.78
N ILE A 84 -5.44 7.69 -15.67
CA ILE A 84 -5.41 7.95 -17.12
C ILE A 84 -6.38 9.07 -17.52
N ASN A 85 -7.61 9.02 -17.03
CA ASN A 85 -8.71 9.86 -17.52
C ASN A 85 -8.93 11.13 -16.69
N GLU A 86 -8.61 11.08 -15.39
CA GLU A 86 -8.85 12.18 -14.45
C GLU A 86 -7.64 12.35 -13.51
N PRO A 87 -6.44 12.62 -14.02
CA PRO A 87 -5.22 12.63 -13.20
C PRO A 87 -5.22 13.66 -12.07
N ALA A 88 -6.09 14.67 -12.13
CA ALA A 88 -6.23 15.65 -11.06
C ALA A 88 -7.12 15.18 -9.90
N SER A 89 -7.79 14.02 -10.04
CA SER A 89 -8.74 13.52 -9.05
C SER A 89 -8.07 12.66 -7.98
N ILE A 90 -7.05 13.20 -7.31
CA ILE A 90 -6.25 12.50 -6.30
C ILE A 90 -7.12 11.97 -5.15
N MET A 91 -8.11 12.73 -4.74
CA MET A 91 -8.99 12.31 -3.63
C MET A 91 -9.81 11.06 -3.98
N LYS A 92 -10.22 10.90 -5.24
CA LYS A 92 -10.89 9.68 -5.69
C LYS A 92 -9.97 8.47 -5.60
N ILE A 93 -8.70 8.65 -5.98
CA ILE A 93 -7.68 7.60 -5.87
C ILE A 93 -7.50 7.21 -4.40
N ILE A 94 -7.33 8.17 -3.53
CA ILE A 94 -7.15 7.95 -2.10
C ILE A 94 -8.36 7.24 -1.49
N ASP A 95 -9.57 7.61 -1.90
CA ASP A 95 -10.79 6.97 -1.41
C ASP A 95 -10.85 5.49 -1.79
N ILE A 96 -10.47 5.14 -3.01
CA ILE A 96 -10.44 3.73 -3.45
C ILE A 96 -9.34 2.97 -2.72
N LEU A 97 -8.15 3.55 -2.57
CA LEU A 97 -7.06 2.93 -1.81
C LEU A 97 -7.47 2.69 -0.36
N HIS A 98 -8.24 3.61 0.23
CA HIS A 98 -8.79 3.42 1.56
C HIS A 98 -9.77 2.24 1.63
N GLU A 99 -10.60 2.05 0.61
CA GLU A 99 -11.50 0.89 0.56
C GLU A 99 -10.73 -0.43 0.46
N ILE A 100 -9.63 -0.45 -0.30
CA ILE A 100 -8.73 -1.62 -0.34
C ILE A 100 -8.10 -1.85 1.04
N TRP A 101 -7.67 -0.78 1.70
CA TRP A 101 -7.12 -0.85 3.06
C TRP A 101 -8.13 -1.47 4.03
N ARG A 102 -9.40 -1.13 3.92
CA ARG A 102 -10.45 -1.70 4.80
C ARG A 102 -10.57 -3.20 4.67
N LEU A 103 -10.27 -3.76 3.51
CA LEU A 103 -10.27 -5.21 3.29
C LEU A 103 -9.07 -5.90 3.92
N GLN A 104 -8.03 -5.15 4.31
CA GLN A 104 -6.83 -5.69 4.94
C GLN A 104 -6.28 -6.92 4.19
N PRO A 105 -5.84 -6.75 2.92
CA PRO A 105 -5.40 -7.89 2.11
C PRO A 105 -4.17 -8.61 2.65
N PHE A 106 -3.40 -7.96 3.51
CA PHE A 106 -2.23 -8.55 4.16
C PHE A 106 -2.48 -8.68 5.66
N LEU A 107 -1.73 -9.57 6.31
CA LEU A 107 -1.81 -9.73 7.77
C LEU A 107 -1.30 -8.48 8.49
N ASP A 108 -0.32 -7.79 7.91
CA ASP A 108 0.23 -6.55 8.44
C ASP A 108 0.84 -5.75 7.29
N GLY A 109 1.13 -4.46 7.54
CA GLY A 109 1.79 -3.61 6.55
C GLY A 109 0.89 -3.08 5.45
N ASN A 110 -0.43 -3.11 5.61
CA ASN A 110 -1.37 -2.64 4.60
C ASN A 110 -1.19 -1.16 4.28
N THR A 111 -1.05 -0.30 5.28
CA THR A 111 -0.88 1.14 5.08
C THR A 111 0.37 1.46 4.29
N ARG A 112 1.50 0.91 4.68
CA ARG A 112 2.79 1.18 4.04
C ARG A 112 2.85 0.63 2.62
N THR A 113 2.22 -0.52 2.39
CA THR A 113 2.14 -1.09 1.04
C THR A 113 1.31 -0.21 0.11
N LEU A 114 0.18 0.31 0.59
CA LEU A 114 -0.64 1.23 -0.21
C LEU A 114 0.03 2.57 -0.44
N ILE A 115 0.81 3.07 0.52
CA ILE A 115 1.64 4.26 0.31
C ILE A 115 2.65 4.01 -0.82
N GLY A 116 3.32 2.86 -0.79
CA GLY A 116 4.24 2.46 -1.86
C GLY A 116 3.53 2.36 -3.21
N TYR A 117 2.32 1.81 -3.23
CA TYR A 117 1.51 1.74 -4.45
C TYR A 117 1.19 3.13 -5.00
N LEU A 118 0.84 4.08 -4.14
CA LEU A 118 0.59 5.47 -4.55
C LEU A 118 1.85 6.12 -5.13
N ILE A 119 3.02 5.87 -4.53
CA ILE A 119 4.30 6.35 -5.06
C ILE A 119 4.52 5.80 -6.47
N MET A 120 4.24 4.52 -6.70
CA MET A 120 4.39 3.90 -8.01
C MET A 120 3.38 4.46 -9.03
N LEU A 121 2.14 4.74 -8.62
CA LEU A 121 1.17 5.41 -9.49
C LEU A 121 1.67 6.78 -9.91
N LYS A 122 2.25 7.54 -8.99
CA LYS A 122 2.81 8.85 -9.29
C LYS A 122 3.88 8.74 -10.37
N GLU A 123 4.79 7.79 -10.24
CA GLU A 123 5.87 7.59 -11.20
C GLU A 123 5.36 7.10 -12.56
N CYS A 124 4.41 6.14 -12.56
CA CYS A 124 3.88 5.58 -13.80
C CYS A 124 3.04 6.56 -14.62
N TYR A 125 2.26 7.40 -13.95
CA TYR A 125 1.31 8.29 -14.63
C TYR A 125 1.71 9.76 -14.55
N TYR A 126 2.89 10.08 -14.03
CA TYR A 126 3.40 11.45 -13.87
C TYR A 126 2.42 12.36 -13.12
N LEU A 127 1.81 11.81 -12.06
CA LEU A 127 0.84 12.57 -11.28
C LEU A 127 1.52 13.73 -10.55
N ASP A 128 0.86 14.90 -10.52
CA ASP A 128 1.33 16.07 -9.78
C ASP A 128 0.94 15.93 -8.31
N ILE A 129 1.68 15.09 -7.60
CA ILE A 129 1.46 14.82 -6.18
C ILE A 129 2.70 15.31 -5.42
N PRO A 130 2.54 16.13 -4.36
CA PRO A 130 3.65 16.59 -3.54
C PRO A 130 4.46 15.42 -2.96
N LEU A 131 5.76 15.64 -2.73
CA LEU A 131 6.66 14.63 -2.20
C LEU A 131 6.21 14.04 -0.85
N ASP A 132 5.47 14.82 -0.06
CA ASP A 132 4.99 14.40 1.25
C ASP A 132 3.65 13.65 1.21
N VAL A 133 3.15 13.33 0.03
CA VAL A 133 1.82 12.72 -0.14
C VAL A 133 1.68 11.38 0.59
N HIS A 134 2.79 10.64 0.77
CA HIS A 134 2.73 9.39 1.53
C HIS A 134 2.37 9.63 3.00
N ASN A 135 2.82 10.74 3.59
CA ASN A 135 2.41 11.15 4.94
C ASN A 135 0.96 11.62 4.93
N ASP A 136 0.56 12.33 3.88
CA ASP A 136 -0.81 12.81 3.71
C ASP A 136 -1.78 11.63 3.53
N LEU A 137 -1.42 10.62 2.76
CA LEU A 137 -2.24 9.41 2.60
C LEU A 137 -2.41 8.70 3.94
N ARG A 138 -1.35 8.57 4.72
CA ARG A 138 -1.43 7.98 6.06
C ARG A 138 -2.39 8.78 6.94
N GLY A 139 -2.30 10.10 6.91
CA GLY A 139 -3.20 10.99 7.64
C GLY A 139 -4.64 10.84 7.18
N VAL A 140 -4.88 10.77 5.88
CA VAL A 140 -6.23 10.59 5.33
C VAL A 140 -6.81 9.24 5.75
N ILE A 141 -6.05 8.16 5.66
CA ILE A 141 -6.51 6.83 6.10
C ILE A 141 -6.88 6.85 7.58
N THR A 142 -6.03 7.44 8.42
CA THR A 142 -6.29 7.55 9.85
C THR A 142 -7.53 8.38 10.13
N ALA A 143 -7.69 9.53 9.47
CA ALA A 143 -8.85 10.39 9.64
C ALA A 143 -10.14 9.70 9.22
N LYS A 144 -10.14 8.99 8.09
CA LYS A 144 -11.31 8.24 7.63
C LYS A 144 -11.66 7.09 8.58
N LYS A 145 -10.67 6.43 9.14
CA LYS A 145 -10.87 5.38 10.13
C LYS A 145 -11.55 5.95 11.39
N LEU A 146 -11.10 7.10 11.87
CA LEU A 146 -11.70 7.77 13.03
C LEU A 146 -13.13 8.20 12.74
N GLU A 147 -13.38 8.76 11.56
CA GLU A 147 -14.73 9.16 11.14
C GLU A 147 -15.66 7.96 11.09
N LEU A 148 -15.22 6.85 10.52
CA LEU A 148 -15.99 5.60 10.48
C LEU A 148 -16.31 5.11 11.89
N ASN A 149 -15.34 5.12 12.79
CA ASN A 149 -15.54 4.71 14.17
C ASN A 149 -16.57 5.59 14.90
N ARG A 150 -16.59 6.89 14.60
CA ARG A 150 -17.61 7.80 15.14
C ARG A 150 -19.00 7.46 14.65
N LYS A 151 -19.14 7.11 13.38
CA LYS A 151 -20.44 6.75 12.80
C LYS A 151 -20.99 5.43 13.34
N LEU A 152 -20.12 4.53 13.80
CA LEU A 152 -20.50 3.23 14.35
C LEU A 152 -20.85 3.29 15.84
N LYS A 153 -20.62 4.41 16.48
CA LYS A 153 -20.98 4.61 17.88
C LYS A 153 -22.42 5.20 17.96
#